data_a19d7f77127e001717ecf3c25c250d9a
#
_entry.id   a19d7f77127e001717ecf3c25c250d9a
#
_cell.length_a   1.000
_cell.length_b   1.000
_cell.length_c   1.000
_cell.angle_alpha   90.00
_cell.angle_beta   90.00
_cell.angle_gamma   90.00
#
_symmetry.space_group_name_H-M   'P 1'
#
loop_
_entity.id
_entity.type
_entity.pdbx_description
1 polymer ?
#
loop_
_entity_poly.entity_id
_entity_poly.type
_entity_poly.pdbx_seq_one_letter_code
_entity_poly.pdbx_strand_id
1 'polypeptide(L)'
;MRRLPATFSALSSPAYRRFIPAQFIGSTGVWMQRIAQDWLVLELTGSAAAVGLVVAMQFLPMLLLGLWGGVLVDRFPIRRLLVLTQSIAAALALLLGGLSLAGVVQVWHVYAIALALGLVVVVDGPARQAFVSELVPSSQVRNAVGLNSTVFQFSGVLGPAVSGVLVAVVGNGWAFMINGLACTAVAAIVFTVRPQFTRPVVPRAPGALRQGLRYIMSTSEVFWAILLVALAGLMAFNLPVLLATMADSEFHTGVSGYSLLTTVNAVGALVGGLWAGSRTTTSRLRSLTGGLGALGVLYATMAVVPGQWAFTALLVLSGVATMSFLIGANSLIQLSTAPEVRGRVMSVYMMVLLGGQSIAGPLVGRFSDWLGPRAALVLCGVVLLLVTAVLAALMARQAHLRLALQRERWAPRLSIVRVP
;
A
#
# COMPACT_ATOMS: atom_id res chain seq x y z
N MET A 1 -8.79 33.05 -19.96
CA MET A 1 -8.75 31.87 -19.06
C MET A 1 -7.92 32.23 -17.83
N ARG A 2 -8.47 32.17 -16.62
CA ARG A 2 -7.70 32.37 -15.39
C ARG A 2 -6.58 31.33 -15.34
N ARG A 3 -5.33 31.75 -15.19
CA ARG A 3 -4.20 30.82 -15.01
C ARG A 3 -4.41 30.07 -13.70
N LEU A 4 -4.61 28.75 -13.80
CA LEU A 4 -4.69 27.90 -12.61
C LEU A 4 -3.37 28.00 -11.83
N PRO A 5 -3.42 27.96 -10.47
CA PRO A 5 -2.20 27.85 -9.67
C PRO A 5 -1.33 26.69 -10.17
N ALA A 6 -0.01 26.81 -10.08
CA ALA A 6 0.95 25.81 -10.56
C ALA A 6 0.64 24.40 -10.03
N THR A 7 0.10 24.31 -8.81
CA THR A 7 -0.33 23.07 -8.14
C THR A 7 -1.45 22.32 -8.89
N PHE A 8 -2.25 23.02 -9.69
CA PHE A 8 -3.39 22.44 -10.43
C PHE A 8 -3.23 22.58 -11.95
N SER A 9 -2.01 22.76 -12.42
CA SER A 9 -1.73 22.98 -13.84
C SER A 9 -2.19 21.82 -14.73
N ALA A 10 -2.15 20.57 -14.28
CA ALA A 10 -2.62 19.41 -15.02
C ALA A 10 -4.13 19.44 -15.33
N LEU A 11 -4.93 20.14 -14.52
CA LEU A 11 -6.38 20.32 -14.78
C LEU A 11 -6.68 21.23 -15.98
N SER A 12 -5.66 21.88 -16.54
CA SER A 12 -5.81 22.64 -17.80
C SER A 12 -6.07 21.68 -18.99
N SER A 13 -5.62 20.42 -18.92
CA SER A 13 -5.95 19.40 -19.92
C SER A 13 -7.41 18.95 -19.80
N PRO A 14 -8.24 19.10 -20.83
CA PRO A 14 -9.63 18.64 -20.81
C PRO A 14 -9.76 17.13 -20.61
N ALA A 15 -8.81 16.34 -21.14
CA ALA A 15 -8.77 14.90 -21.01
C ALA A 15 -8.50 14.49 -19.55
N TYR A 16 -7.50 15.09 -18.92
CA TYR A 16 -7.16 14.83 -17.51
C TYR A 16 -8.28 15.29 -16.57
N ARG A 17 -8.90 16.45 -16.83
CA ARG A 17 -10.02 16.97 -16.03
C ARG A 17 -11.24 16.05 -16.04
N ARG A 18 -11.48 15.31 -17.13
CA ARG A 18 -12.53 14.27 -17.20
C ARG A 18 -12.12 12.99 -16.50
N PHE A 19 -10.84 12.65 -16.50
CA PHE A 19 -10.32 11.42 -15.90
C PHE A 19 -10.22 11.46 -14.39
N ILE A 20 -9.82 12.59 -13.78
CA ILE A 20 -9.53 12.67 -12.33
C ILE A 20 -10.72 12.36 -11.42
N PRO A 21 -11.98 12.78 -11.72
CA PRO A 21 -13.14 12.35 -10.94
C PRO A 21 -13.40 10.85 -11.04
N ALA A 22 -13.23 10.25 -12.21
CA ALA A 22 -13.34 8.81 -12.39
C ALA A 22 -12.29 8.06 -11.56
N GLN A 23 -11.05 8.57 -11.54
CA GLN A 23 -9.98 8.06 -10.69
C GLN A 23 -10.35 8.10 -9.21
N PHE A 24 -10.94 9.20 -8.73
CA PHE A 24 -11.37 9.35 -7.36
C PHE A 24 -12.46 8.34 -6.98
N ILE A 25 -13.51 8.24 -7.81
CA ILE A 25 -14.62 7.30 -7.61
C ILE A 25 -14.11 5.86 -7.60
N GLY A 26 -13.31 5.48 -8.61
CA GLY A 26 -12.75 4.12 -8.71
C GLY A 26 -11.83 3.76 -7.55
N SER A 27 -10.94 4.68 -7.15
CA SER A 27 -10.03 4.43 -6.02
C SER A 27 -10.80 4.30 -4.70
N THR A 28 -11.83 5.13 -4.47
CA THR A 28 -12.68 5.05 -3.28
C THR A 28 -13.44 3.71 -3.25
N GLY A 29 -13.98 3.28 -4.40
CA GLY A 29 -14.66 2.00 -4.52
C GLY A 29 -13.74 0.81 -4.22
N VAL A 30 -12.50 0.83 -4.69
CA VAL A 30 -11.51 -0.23 -4.40
C VAL A 30 -11.21 -0.32 -2.90
N TRP A 31 -10.98 0.79 -2.22
CA TRP A 31 -10.75 0.81 -0.77
C TRP A 31 -11.99 0.36 0.02
N MET A 32 -13.18 0.80 -0.40
CA MET A 32 -14.45 0.38 0.17
C MET A 32 -14.65 -1.14 0.03
N GLN A 33 -14.40 -1.68 -1.16
CA GLN A 33 -14.53 -3.12 -1.40
C GLN A 33 -13.58 -3.95 -0.54
N ARG A 34 -12.34 -3.51 -0.33
CA ARG A 34 -11.39 -4.23 0.53
C ARG A 34 -11.93 -4.39 1.94
N ILE A 35 -12.41 -3.31 2.56
CA ILE A 35 -12.98 -3.35 3.91
C ILE A 35 -14.17 -4.30 3.97
N ALA A 36 -15.12 -4.18 3.02
CA ALA A 36 -16.28 -5.04 2.96
C ALA A 36 -15.92 -6.51 2.73
N GLN A 37 -14.88 -6.77 1.94
CA GLN A 37 -14.42 -8.13 1.62
C GLN A 37 -13.72 -8.78 2.80
N ASP A 38 -12.84 -8.05 3.50
CA ASP A 38 -12.15 -8.54 4.69
C ASP A 38 -13.17 -8.83 5.80
N TRP A 39 -14.15 -7.94 5.99
CA TRP A 39 -15.22 -8.11 6.97
C TRP A 39 -16.14 -9.27 6.62
N LEU A 40 -16.57 -9.40 5.37
CA LEU A 40 -17.39 -10.52 4.90
C LEU A 40 -16.76 -11.88 5.22
N VAL A 41 -15.45 -12.01 4.97
CA VAL A 41 -14.75 -13.27 5.26
C VAL A 41 -14.66 -13.51 6.77
N LEU A 42 -14.46 -12.48 7.58
CA LEU A 42 -14.47 -12.60 9.03
C LEU A 42 -15.86 -13.05 9.53
N GLU A 43 -16.95 -12.46 9.01
CA GLU A 43 -18.33 -12.89 9.32
C GLU A 43 -18.61 -14.33 8.92
N LEU A 44 -18.12 -14.78 7.76
CA LEU A 44 -18.37 -16.14 7.27
C LEU A 44 -17.56 -17.21 8.01
N THR A 45 -16.41 -16.86 8.60
CA THR A 45 -15.46 -17.85 9.12
C THR A 45 -15.09 -17.69 10.58
N GLY A 46 -15.24 -16.48 11.14
CA GLY A 46 -14.72 -16.16 12.46
C GLY A 46 -13.19 -16.24 12.57
N SER A 47 -12.45 -16.27 11.44
CA SER A 47 -11.01 -16.55 11.41
C SER A 47 -10.21 -15.41 10.81
N ALA A 48 -9.22 -14.92 11.57
CA ALA A 48 -8.23 -13.97 11.10
C ALA A 48 -7.33 -14.57 10.00
N ALA A 49 -7.03 -15.86 10.07
CA ALA A 49 -6.27 -16.56 9.03
C ALA A 49 -7.00 -16.52 7.68
N ALA A 50 -8.32 -16.64 7.70
CA ALA A 50 -9.14 -16.55 6.49
C ALA A 50 -9.08 -15.13 5.88
N VAL A 51 -9.14 -14.08 6.70
CA VAL A 51 -8.93 -12.69 6.26
C VAL A 51 -7.52 -12.52 5.70
N GLY A 52 -6.50 -13.04 6.40
CA GLY A 52 -5.12 -13.04 5.92
C GLY A 52 -4.96 -13.75 4.57
N LEU A 53 -5.72 -14.83 4.32
CA LEU A 53 -5.71 -15.53 3.03
C LEU A 53 -6.36 -14.70 1.91
N VAL A 54 -7.40 -13.90 2.19
CA VAL A 54 -7.92 -12.92 1.22
C VAL A 54 -6.83 -11.94 0.81
N VAL A 55 -6.12 -11.36 1.79
CA VAL A 55 -4.99 -10.45 1.53
C VAL A 55 -3.91 -11.17 0.71
N ALA A 56 -3.59 -12.42 1.04
CA ALA A 56 -2.66 -13.21 0.25
C ALA A 56 -3.12 -13.36 -1.21
N MET A 57 -4.38 -13.72 -1.45
CA MET A 57 -4.94 -13.86 -2.81
C MET A 57 -4.91 -12.54 -3.59
N GLN A 58 -5.15 -11.41 -2.93
CA GLN A 58 -5.10 -10.08 -3.57
C GLN A 58 -3.70 -9.69 -4.04
N PHE A 59 -2.65 -10.04 -3.27
CA PHE A 59 -1.27 -9.58 -3.54
C PHE A 59 -0.36 -10.65 -4.16
N LEU A 60 -0.73 -11.93 -4.10
CA LEU A 60 0.02 -13.04 -4.71
C LEU A 60 0.25 -12.84 -6.22
N PRO A 61 -0.74 -12.40 -7.03
CA PRO A 61 -0.48 -12.12 -8.43
C PRO A 61 0.58 -11.04 -8.65
N MET A 62 0.62 -10.01 -7.81
CA MET A 62 1.64 -8.97 -7.89
C MET A 62 3.03 -9.49 -7.55
N LEU A 63 3.14 -10.40 -6.58
CA LEU A 63 4.39 -11.07 -6.24
C LEU A 63 4.92 -11.91 -7.41
N LEU A 64 4.05 -12.70 -8.04
CA LEU A 64 4.43 -13.63 -9.10
C LEU A 64 4.53 -12.98 -10.49
N LEU A 65 3.63 -12.08 -10.80
CA LEU A 65 3.42 -11.54 -12.15
C LEU A 65 3.65 -10.02 -12.27
N GLY A 66 4.06 -9.32 -11.20
CA GLY A 66 4.20 -7.87 -11.19
C GLY A 66 5.12 -7.32 -12.30
N LEU A 67 6.15 -8.09 -12.69
CA LEU A 67 7.04 -7.72 -13.80
C LEU A 67 6.35 -7.82 -15.17
N TRP A 68 5.41 -8.76 -15.32
CA TRP A 68 4.70 -8.98 -16.59
C TRP A 68 3.66 -7.89 -16.87
N GLY A 69 3.08 -7.31 -15.82
CA GLY A 69 2.09 -6.23 -15.96
C GLY A 69 2.61 -5.06 -16.79
N GLY A 70 3.85 -4.63 -16.51
CA GLY A 70 4.48 -3.58 -17.30
C GLY A 70 4.78 -3.97 -18.76
N VAL A 71 5.11 -5.24 -19.02
CA VAL A 71 5.32 -5.74 -20.40
C VAL A 71 4.03 -5.68 -21.20
N LEU A 72 2.90 -6.05 -20.57
CA LEU A 72 1.58 -5.97 -21.21
C LEU A 72 1.21 -4.51 -21.56
N VAL A 73 1.47 -3.58 -20.65
CA VAL A 73 1.21 -2.14 -20.87
C VAL A 73 2.07 -1.56 -22.00
N ASP A 74 3.28 -2.08 -22.21
CA ASP A 74 4.14 -1.64 -23.32
C ASP A 74 3.73 -2.23 -24.69
N ARG A 75 2.97 -3.37 -24.70
CA ARG A 75 2.57 -4.06 -25.93
C ARG A 75 1.19 -3.68 -26.44
N PHE A 76 0.29 -3.27 -25.56
CA PHE A 76 -1.11 -3.03 -25.90
C PHE A 76 -1.51 -1.57 -25.71
N PRO A 77 -2.51 -1.07 -26.45
CA PRO A 77 -3.04 0.28 -26.24
C PRO A 77 -3.57 0.47 -24.83
N ILE A 78 -2.96 1.38 -24.07
CA ILE A 78 -3.19 1.57 -22.62
C ILE A 78 -4.68 1.80 -22.32
N ARG A 79 -5.36 2.61 -23.15
CA ARG A 79 -6.80 2.86 -23.00
C ARG A 79 -7.63 1.58 -23.07
N ARG A 80 -7.32 0.67 -24.02
CA ARG A 80 -8.04 -0.62 -24.14
C ARG A 80 -7.77 -1.51 -22.93
N LEU A 81 -6.54 -1.54 -22.44
CA LEU A 81 -6.18 -2.28 -21.22
C LEU A 81 -6.97 -1.77 -20.02
N LEU A 82 -7.04 -0.46 -19.82
CA LEU A 82 -7.80 0.13 -18.70
C LEU A 82 -9.29 -0.15 -18.79
N VAL A 83 -9.89 -0.04 -19.98
CA VAL A 83 -11.30 -0.38 -20.17
C VAL A 83 -11.53 -1.86 -19.84
N LEU A 84 -10.67 -2.75 -20.32
CA LEU A 84 -10.77 -4.18 -20.06
C LEU A 84 -10.61 -4.50 -18.55
N THR A 85 -9.57 -3.97 -17.90
CA THR A 85 -9.32 -4.23 -16.46
C THR A 85 -10.45 -3.70 -15.60
N GLN A 86 -10.98 -2.52 -15.89
CA GLN A 86 -12.10 -1.94 -15.15
C GLN A 86 -13.41 -2.69 -15.42
N SER A 87 -13.64 -3.18 -16.63
CA SER A 87 -14.81 -4.02 -16.96
C SER A 87 -14.76 -5.37 -16.23
N ILE A 88 -13.59 -6.01 -16.17
CA ILE A 88 -13.40 -7.25 -15.42
C ILE A 88 -13.60 -6.98 -13.91
N ALA A 89 -13.01 -5.91 -13.37
CA ALA A 89 -13.20 -5.54 -11.98
C ALA A 89 -14.68 -5.27 -11.64
N ALA A 90 -15.39 -4.59 -12.53
CA ALA A 90 -16.84 -4.35 -12.41
C ALA A 90 -17.62 -5.67 -12.35
N ALA A 91 -17.37 -6.58 -13.31
CA ALA A 91 -18.05 -7.87 -13.37
C ALA A 91 -17.80 -8.71 -12.09
N LEU A 92 -16.56 -8.76 -11.61
CA LEU A 92 -16.19 -9.47 -10.39
C LEU A 92 -16.85 -8.86 -9.13
N ALA A 93 -16.88 -7.53 -9.04
CA ALA A 93 -17.53 -6.84 -7.93
C ALA A 93 -19.05 -7.04 -7.93
N LEU A 94 -19.70 -6.94 -9.11
CA LEU A 94 -21.14 -7.20 -9.26
C LEU A 94 -21.48 -8.65 -8.98
N LEU A 95 -20.65 -9.60 -9.41
CA LEU A 95 -20.81 -11.01 -9.10
C LEU A 95 -20.76 -11.26 -7.59
N LEU A 96 -19.73 -10.71 -6.90
CA LEU A 96 -19.61 -10.85 -5.45
C LEU A 96 -20.78 -10.19 -4.72
N GLY A 97 -21.21 -9.02 -5.19
CA GLY A 97 -22.39 -8.31 -4.66
C GLY A 97 -23.67 -9.11 -4.84
N GLY A 98 -23.89 -9.66 -6.02
CA GLY A 98 -25.06 -10.51 -6.32
C GLY A 98 -25.10 -11.78 -5.45
N LEU A 99 -23.98 -12.50 -5.32
CA LEU A 99 -23.85 -13.67 -4.44
C LEU A 99 -24.11 -13.33 -2.97
N SER A 100 -23.60 -12.17 -2.52
CA SER A 100 -23.78 -11.71 -1.13
C SER A 100 -25.24 -11.32 -0.86
N LEU A 101 -25.88 -10.59 -1.77
CA LEU A 101 -27.29 -10.20 -1.63
C LEU A 101 -28.25 -11.38 -1.73
N ALA A 102 -27.90 -12.39 -2.53
CA ALA A 102 -28.68 -13.64 -2.62
C ALA A 102 -28.46 -14.55 -1.41
N GLY A 103 -27.55 -14.25 -0.49
CA GLY A 103 -27.25 -15.06 0.69
C GLY A 103 -26.58 -16.41 0.38
N VAL A 104 -26.04 -16.58 -0.85
CA VAL A 104 -25.38 -17.82 -1.30
C VAL A 104 -23.86 -17.69 -1.37
N VAL A 105 -23.31 -16.57 -0.89
CA VAL A 105 -21.87 -16.35 -0.88
C VAL A 105 -21.17 -17.36 0.04
N GLN A 106 -20.05 -17.92 -0.45
CA GLN A 106 -19.17 -18.80 0.31
C GLN A 106 -17.75 -18.26 0.28
N VAL A 107 -16.94 -18.64 1.26
CA VAL A 107 -15.56 -18.14 1.42
C VAL A 107 -14.71 -18.35 0.17
N TRP A 108 -14.85 -19.49 -0.51
CA TRP A 108 -14.07 -19.75 -1.74
C TRP A 108 -14.44 -18.81 -2.90
N HIS A 109 -15.69 -18.30 -2.98
CA HIS A 109 -16.06 -17.25 -3.95
C HIS A 109 -15.24 -15.99 -3.69
N VAL A 110 -15.09 -15.61 -2.40
CA VAL A 110 -14.32 -14.43 -2.01
C VAL A 110 -12.85 -14.61 -2.36
N TYR A 111 -12.25 -15.77 -2.09
CA TYR A 111 -10.86 -16.08 -2.45
C TYR A 111 -10.62 -16.06 -3.96
N ALA A 112 -11.51 -16.69 -4.74
CA ALA A 112 -11.38 -16.72 -6.19
C ALA A 112 -11.47 -15.30 -6.80
N ILE A 113 -12.42 -14.49 -6.31
CA ILE A 113 -12.61 -13.11 -6.76
C ILE A 113 -11.44 -12.24 -6.30
N ALA A 114 -10.91 -12.41 -5.08
CA ALA A 114 -9.74 -11.72 -4.59
C ALA A 114 -8.51 -11.98 -5.47
N LEU A 115 -8.28 -13.24 -5.83
CA LEU A 115 -7.20 -13.64 -6.74
C LEU A 115 -7.39 -13.04 -8.13
N ALA A 116 -8.60 -13.09 -8.68
CA ALA A 116 -8.91 -12.51 -9.99
C ALA A 116 -8.72 -10.98 -10.00
N LEU A 117 -9.16 -10.28 -8.94
CA LEU A 117 -8.91 -8.84 -8.78
C LEU A 117 -7.40 -8.55 -8.63
N GLY A 118 -6.66 -9.40 -7.92
CA GLY A 118 -5.21 -9.31 -7.83
C GLY A 118 -4.54 -9.38 -9.20
N LEU A 119 -4.99 -10.29 -10.10
CA LEU A 119 -4.52 -10.36 -11.49
C LEU A 119 -4.85 -9.08 -12.27
N VAL A 120 -6.03 -8.52 -12.08
CA VAL A 120 -6.42 -7.23 -12.70
C VAL A 120 -5.46 -6.12 -12.27
N VAL A 121 -5.14 -6.03 -10.96
CA VAL A 121 -4.28 -4.97 -10.41
C VAL A 121 -2.86 -5.03 -10.97
N VAL A 122 -2.33 -6.21 -11.30
CA VAL A 122 -1.00 -6.37 -11.96
C VAL A 122 -0.91 -5.56 -13.24
N VAL A 123 -1.99 -5.45 -14.00
CA VAL A 123 -2.04 -4.71 -15.27
C VAL A 123 -2.59 -3.30 -15.07
N ASP A 124 -3.65 -3.13 -14.28
CA ASP A 124 -4.34 -1.85 -14.07
C ASP A 124 -3.41 -0.79 -13.47
N GLY A 125 -2.61 -1.15 -12.48
CA GLY A 125 -1.71 -0.21 -11.80
C GLY A 125 -0.74 0.50 -12.75
N PRO A 126 0.14 -0.23 -13.46
CA PRO A 126 1.05 0.39 -14.42
C PRO A 126 0.33 1.02 -15.63
N ALA A 127 -0.78 0.45 -16.09
CA ALA A 127 -1.58 1.03 -17.17
C ALA A 127 -2.15 2.41 -16.79
N ARG A 128 -2.65 2.53 -15.57
CA ARG A 128 -3.20 3.78 -15.04
C ARG A 128 -2.15 4.87 -14.91
N GLN A 129 -0.96 4.54 -14.40
CA GLN A 129 0.15 5.50 -14.32
C GLN A 129 0.59 5.97 -15.71
N ALA A 130 0.67 5.05 -16.66
CA ALA A 130 1.01 5.35 -18.03
C ALA A 130 -0.06 6.22 -18.71
N PHE A 131 -1.35 5.92 -18.48
CA PHE A 131 -2.47 6.69 -19.04
C PHE A 131 -2.46 8.14 -18.58
N VAL A 132 -2.21 8.40 -17.30
CA VAL A 132 -2.08 9.75 -16.75
C VAL A 132 -1.05 10.58 -17.54
N SER A 133 0.09 9.98 -17.91
CA SER A 133 1.13 10.68 -18.66
C SER A 133 0.75 10.95 -20.14
N GLU A 134 -0.22 10.22 -20.69
CA GLU A 134 -0.74 10.45 -22.05
C GLU A 134 -1.88 11.51 -22.11
N LEU A 135 -2.40 11.91 -20.93
CA LEU A 135 -3.48 12.89 -20.84
C LEU A 135 -3.00 14.34 -20.70
N VAL A 136 -1.72 14.56 -20.40
CA VAL A 136 -1.15 15.89 -20.15
C VAL A 136 0.15 16.09 -20.93
N PRO A 137 0.53 17.36 -21.26
CA PRO A 137 1.85 17.66 -21.82
C PRO A 137 2.99 17.20 -20.89
N SER A 138 4.15 16.89 -21.44
CA SER A 138 5.33 16.42 -20.70
C SER A 138 5.72 17.34 -19.52
N SER A 139 5.58 18.65 -19.68
CA SER A 139 5.82 19.65 -18.63
C SER A 139 4.88 19.55 -17.41
N GLN A 140 3.71 18.93 -17.59
CA GLN A 140 2.68 18.79 -16.54
C GLN A 140 2.59 17.37 -15.96
N VAL A 141 3.32 16.40 -16.49
CA VAL A 141 3.27 14.99 -16.04
C VAL A 141 3.54 14.88 -14.53
N ARG A 142 4.55 15.59 -14.02
CA ARG A 142 4.86 15.59 -12.58
C ARG A 142 3.68 16.06 -11.72
N ASN A 143 2.99 17.10 -12.17
CA ASN A 143 1.80 17.63 -11.48
C ASN A 143 0.61 16.65 -11.54
N ALA A 144 0.35 16.06 -12.71
CA ALA A 144 -0.71 15.06 -12.88
C ALA A 144 -0.49 13.82 -12.02
N VAL A 145 0.74 13.30 -11.96
CA VAL A 145 1.11 12.17 -11.08
C VAL A 145 0.93 12.54 -9.61
N GLY A 146 1.34 13.75 -9.21
CA GLY A 146 1.14 14.25 -7.84
C GLY A 146 -0.33 14.33 -7.46
N LEU A 147 -1.18 14.92 -8.30
CA LEU A 147 -2.63 14.99 -8.08
C LEU A 147 -3.27 13.59 -8.02
N ASN A 148 -2.87 12.69 -8.92
CA ASN A 148 -3.35 11.31 -8.91
C ASN A 148 -2.98 10.56 -7.63
N SER A 149 -1.76 10.77 -7.13
CA SER A 149 -1.33 10.22 -5.83
C SER A 149 -2.12 10.80 -4.66
N THR A 150 -2.39 12.10 -4.67
CA THR A 150 -3.23 12.76 -3.66
C THR A 150 -4.64 12.19 -3.65
N VAL A 151 -5.25 12.03 -4.83
CA VAL A 151 -6.57 11.41 -4.98
C VAL A 151 -6.57 10.00 -4.42
N PHE A 152 -5.57 9.18 -4.74
CA PHE A 152 -5.45 7.81 -4.23
C PHE A 152 -5.34 7.76 -2.70
N GLN A 153 -4.52 8.64 -2.11
CA GLN A 153 -4.37 8.73 -0.65
C GLN A 153 -5.66 9.18 0.04
N PHE A 154 -6.34 10.18 -0.53
CA PHE A 154 -7.62 10.65 0.01
C PHE A 154 -8.71 9.59 -0.09
N SER A 155 -8.73 8.81 -1.18
CA SER A 155 -9.61 7.65 -1.34
C SER A 155 -9.34 6.57 -0.30
N GLY A 156 -8.08 6.43 0.13
CA GLY A 156 -7.68 5.51 1.22
C GLY A 156 -8.26 5.87 2.59
N VAL A 157 -8.59 7.16 2.81
CA VAL A 157 -9.30 7.63 4.01
C VAL A 157 -10.81 7.49 3.84
N LEU A 158 -11.32 7.95 2.70
CA LEU A 158 -12.75 8.01 2.45
C LEU A 158 -13.38 6.63 2.22
N GLY A 159 -12.66 5.73 1.52
CA GLY A 159 -13.16 4.39 1.20
C GLY A 159 -13.55 3.58 2.43
N PRO A 160 -12.65 3.37 3.41
CA PRO A 160 -13.00 2.71 4.67
C PRO A 160 -14.14 3.39 5.42
N ALA A 161 -14.13 4.73 5.53
CA ALA A 161 -15.17 5.47 6.22
C ALA A 161 -16.56 5.24 5.59
N VAL A 162 -16.65 5.33 4.26
CA VAL A 162 -17.89 5.06 3.53
C VAL A 162 -18.28 3.58 3.65
N SER A 163 -17.31 2.67 3.58
CA SER A 163 -17.57 1.23 3.72
C SER A 163 -18.21 0.89 5.06
N GLY A 164 -17.69 1.44 6.15
CA GLY A 164 -18.22 1.16 7.48
C GLY A 164 -19.67 1.56 7.65
N VAL A 165 -20.03 2.74 7.20
CA VAL A 165 -21.42 3.22 7.23
C VAL A 165 -22.29 2.37 6.32
N LEU A 166 -21.85 2.12 5.09
CA LEU A 166 -22.62 1.40 4.10
C LEU A 166 -22.86 -0.05 4.52
N VAL A 167 -21.81 -0.75 4.96
CA VAL A 167 -21.94 -2.15 5.39
C VAL A 167 -22.79 -2.28 6.64
N ALA A 168 -22.66 -1.34 7.60
CA ALA A 168 -23.47 -1.35 8.82
C ALA A 168 -24.97 -1.11 8.55
N VAL A 169 -25.31 -0.31 7.53
CA VAL A 169 -26.72 0.05 7.24
C VAL A 169 -27.37 -0.90 6.25
N VAL A 170 -26.67 -1.28 5.19
CA VAL A 170 -27.27 -2.07 4.08
C VAL A 170 -26.54 -3.39 3.77
N GLY A 171 -25.45 -3.68 4.47
CA GLY A 171 -24.69 -4.93 4.34
C GLY A 171 -23.61 -4.92 3.26
N ASN A 172 -22.75 -5.96 3.31
CA ASN A 172 -21.59 -6.11 2.43
C ASN A 172 -21.97 -6.14 0.94
N GLY A 173 -23.08 -6.76 0.58
CA GLY A 173 -23.50 -6.93 -0.81
C GLY A 173 -23.66 -5.61 -1.55
N TRP A 174 -24.23 -4.59 -0.92
CA TRP A 174 -24.38 -3.27 -1.51
C TRP A 174 -23.05 -2.54 -1.70
N ALA A 175 -22.09 -2.74 -0.79
CA ALA A 175 -20.76 -2.18 -0.97
C ALA A 175 -20.09 -2.72 -2.25
N PHE A 176 -20.22 -4.01 -2.54
CA PHE A 176 -19.71 -4.61 -3.78
C PHE A 176 -20.47 -4.13 -5.00
N MET A 177 -21.80 -4.01 -4.94
CA MET A 177 -22.63 -3.51 -6.04
C MET A 177 -22.24 -2.07 -6.41
N ILE A 178 -22.09 -1.20 -5.43
CA ILE A 178 -21.69 0.21 -5.64
C ILE A 178 -20.28 0.29 -6.25
N ASN A 179 -19.33 -0.52 -5.77
CA ASN A 179 -18.01 -0.57 -6.40
C ASN A 179 -18.06 -1.10 -7.84
N GLY A 180 -18.87 -2.11 -8.12
CA GLY A 180 -19.07 -2.62 -9.47
C GLY A 180 -19.61 -1.56 -10.42
N LEU A 181 -20.60 -0.78 -9.98
CA LEU A 181 -21.14 0.38 -10.72
C LEU A 181 -20.07 1.48 -10.89
N ALA A 182 -19.27 1.75 -9.86
CA ALA A 182 -18.17 2.72 -9.93
C ALA A 182 -17.12 2.28 -10.98
N CYS A 183 -16.71 1.02 -10.99
CA CYS A 183 -15.79 0.47 -11.98
C CYS A 183 -16.37 0.55 -13.41
N THR A 184 -17.68 0.30 -13.56
CA THR A 184 -18.38 0.44 -14.84
C THR A 184 -18.35 1.90 -15.33
N ALA A 185 -18.63 2.85 -14.43
CA ALA A 185 -18.57 4.28 -14.75
C ALA A 185 -17.12 4.70 -15.12
N VAL A 186 -16.11 4.21 -14.41
CA VAL A 186 -14.70 4.44 -14.75
C VAL A 186 -14.36 3.89 -16.12
N ALA A 187 -14.77 2.66 -16.45
CA ALA A 187 -14.56 2.06 -17.77
C ALA A 187 -15.21 2.90 -18.88
N ALA A 188 -16.46 3.36 -18.66
CA ALA A 188 -17.17 4.22 -19.62
C ALA A 188 -16.46 5.57 -19.81
N ILE A 189 -16.01 6.21 -18.74
CA ILE A 189 -15.28 7.49 -18.83
C ILE A 189 -13.95 7.29 -19.57
N VAL A 190 -13.16 6.28 -19.21
CA VAL A 190 -11.88 5.97 -19.87
C VAL A 190 -12.12 5.66 -21.37
N PHE A 191 -13.22 5.00 -21.70
CA PHE A 191 -13.59 4.74 -23.09
C PHE A 191 -13.87 6.02 -23.89
N THR A 192 -14.39 7.08 -23.29
CA THR A 192 -14.65 8.37 -23.95
C THR A 192 -13.42 9.28 -23.99
N VAL A 193 -12.50 9.14 -23.05
CA VAL A 193 -11.28 9.97 -22.96
C VAL A 193 -10.26 9.50 -23.99
N ARG A 194 -9.84 10.39 -24.88
CA ARG A 194 -8.81 10.10 -25.88
C ARG A 194 -7.45 10.62 -25.41
N PRO A 195 -6.39 9.79 -25.37
CA PRO A 195 -5.03 10.25 -25.15
C PRO A 195 -4.65 11.32 -26.17
N GLN A 196 -3.98 12.37 -25.73
CA GLN A 196 -3.57 13.50 -26.59
C GLN A 196 -2.07 13.50 -26.85
N PHE A 197 -1.31 12.77 -26.05
CA PHE A 197 0.15 12.74 -26.10
C PHE A 197 0.64 11.31 -26.22
N THR A 198 1.67 11.11 -27.05
CA THR A 198 2.32 9.81 -27.20
C THR A 198 3.42 9.65 -26.15
N ARG A 199 3.44 8.50 -25.49
CA ARG A 199 4.51 8.13 -24.57
C ARG A 199 5.66 7.49 -25.34
N PRO A 200 6.93 7.86 -25.09
CA PRO A 200 8.06 7.13 -25.63
C PRO A 200 8.07 5.70 -25.00
N VAL A 201 7.97 4.69 -25.86
CA VAL A 201 8.11 3.30 -25.46
C VAL A 201 9.60 3.02 -25.22
N VAL A 202 9.96 2.74 -23.99
CA VAL A 202 11.34 2.33 -23.68
C VAL A 202 11.41 0.80 -23.78
N PRO A 203 12.17 0.25 -24.76
CA PRO A 203 12.29 -1.19 -24.92
C PRO A 203 12.89 -1.81 -23.65
N ARG A 204 12.22 -2.82 -23.10
CA ARG A 204 12.77 -3.57 -21.97
C ARG A 204 13.72 -4.65 -22.46
N ALA A 205 14.98 -4.58 -22.02
CA ALA A 205 15.98 -5.58 -22.33
C ALA A 205 15.65 -6.93 -21.64
N PRO A 206 15.92 -8.07 -22.29
CA PRO A 206 15.85 -9.39 -21.68
C PRO A 206 16.71 -9.44 -20.39
N GLY A 207 16.24 -10.14 -19.35
CA GLY A 207 17.00 -10.27 -18.09
C GLY A 207 16.89 -9.07 -17.15
N ALA A 208 15.87 -8.19 -17.33
CA ALA A 208 15.67 -7.00 -16.52
C ALA A 208 15.64 -7.28 -15.00
N LEU A 209 14.97 -8.37 -14.56
CA LEU A 209 14.93 -8.76 -13.15
C LEU A 209 16.32 -9.13 -12.63
N ARG A 210 17.07 -9.98 -13.36
CA ARG A 210 18.41 -10.39 -12.96
C ARG A 210 19.36 -9.21 -12.84
N GLN A 211 19.24 -8.23 -13.73
CA GLN A 211 20.01 -6.98 -13.67
C GLN A 211 19.65 -6.12 -12.46
N GLY A 212 18.33 -5.98 -12.17
CA GLY A 212 17.87 -5.28 -10.98
C GLY A 212 18.37 -5.91 -9.70
N LEU A 213 18.25 -7.24 -9.56
CA LEU A 213 18.75 -8.00 -8.41
C LEU A 213 20.27 -7.89 -8.28
N ARG A 214 21.04 -8.01 -9.39
CA ARG A 214 22.49 -7.83 -9.35
C ARG A 214 22.87 -6.42 -8.85
N TYR A 215 22.19 -5.39 -9.33
CA TYR A 215 22.42 -4.01 -8.88
C TYR A 215 22.11 -3.84 -7.39
N ILE A 216 20.99 -4.37 -6.92
CA ILE A 216 20.61 -4.36 -5.50
C ILE A 216 21.71 -5.02 -4.66
N MET A 217 22.18 -6.20 -5.05
CA MET A 217 23.22 -6.94 -4.33
C MET A 217 24.59 -6.24 -4.35
N SER A 218 24.89 -5.47 -5.38
CA SER A 218 26.16 -4.72 -5.50
C SER A 218 26.15 -3.36 -4.82
N THR A 219 24.96 -2.78 -4.53
CA THR A 219 24.83 -1.44 -3.95
C THR A 219 24.31 -1.56 -2.52
N SER A 220 25.22 -1.48 -1.54
CA SER A 220 24.92 -1.69 -0.12
C SER A 220 23.73 -0.89 0.39
N GLU A 221 23.64 0.41 0.04
CA GLU A 221 22.56 1.29 0.49
C GLU A 221 21.19 0.84 -0.02
N VAL A 222 21.10 0.41 -1.29
CA VAL A 222 19.88 -0.09 -1.91
C VAL A 222 19.51 -1.46 -1.34
N PHE A 223 20.50 -2.33 -1.13
CA PHE A 223 20.30 -3.66 -0.54
C PHE A 223 19.65 -3.57 0.85
N TRP A 224 20.22 -2.76 1.75
CA TRP A 224 19.68 -2.61 3.09
C TRP A 224 18.31 -1.93 3.11
N ALA A 225 18.09 -0.95 2.24
CA ALA A 225 16.78 -0.32 2.11
C ALA A 225 15.70 -1.33 1.65
N ILE A 226 16.01 -2.21 0.68
CA ILE A 226 15.09 -3.26 0.22
C ILE A 226 14.80 -4.27 1.33
N LEU A 227 15.79 -4.65 2.16
CA LEU A 227 15.55 -5.54 3.30
C LEU A 227 14.63 -4.91 4.35
N LEU A 228 14.80 -3.61 4.66
CA LEU A 228 13.89 -2.90 5.55
C LEU A 228 12.46 -2.83 4.98
N VAL A 229 12.33 -2.63 3.67
CA VAL A 229 11.04 -2.65 2.98
C VAL A 229 10.41 -4.05 3.00
N ALA A 230 11.21 -5.11 2.85
CA ALA A 230 10.73 -6.49 2.99
C ALA A 230 10.15 -6.74 4.39
N LEU A 231 10.85 -6.32 5.42
CA LEU A 231 10.39 -6.44 6.80
C LEU A 231 9.09 -5.65 7.04
N ALA A 232 9.01 -4.42 6.52
CA ALA A 232 7.79 -3.62 6.58
C ALA A 232 6.62 -4.30 5.84
N GLY A 233 6.85 -4.82 4.64
CA GLY A 233 5.86 -5.56 3.86
C GLY A 233 5.34 -6.81 4.58
N LEU A 234 6.23 -7.53 5.27
CA LEU A 234 5.86 -8.72 6.04
C LEU A 234 5.06 -8.36 7.31
N MET A 235 5.44 -7.34 8.06
CA MET A 235 4.90 -7.11 9.40
C MET A 235 3.96 -5.90 9.49
N ALA A 236 4.30 -4.77 8.86
CA ALA A 236 3.54 -3.53 9.01
C ALA A 236 2.29 -3.47 8.13
N PHE A 237 2.35 -4.05 6.93
CA PHE A 237 1.27 -3.97 5.95
C PHE A 237 0.14 -4.99 6.16
N ASN A 238 0.27 -5.90 7.13
CA ASN A 238 -0.79 -6.84 7.53
C ASN A 238 -1.65 -6.31 8.70
N LEU A 239 -1.46 -5.05 9.09
CA LEU A 239 -2.26 -4.40 10.14
C LEU A 239 -3.77 -4.50 9.90
N PRO A 240 -4.34 -4.37 8.67
CA PRO A 240 -5.77 -4.52 8.45
C PRO A 240 -6.36 -5.85 8.95
N VAL A 241 -5.63 -6.97 8.83
CA VAL A 241 -6.05 -8.28 9.35
C VAL A 241 -6.25 -8.21 10.87
N LEU A 242 -5.29 -7.59 11.57
CA LEU A 242 -5.36 -7.42 13.03
C LEU A 242 -6.44 -6.41 13.44
N LEU A 243 -6.64 -5.33 12.65
CA LEU A 243 -7.68 -4.35 12.96
C LEU A 243 -9.09 -4.94 12.82
N ALA A 244 -9.31 -5.83 11.86
CA ALA A 244 -10.60 -6.51 11.70
C ALA A 244 -10.90 -7.38 12.92
N THR A 245 -9.94 -8.19 13.36
CA THR A 245 -10.11 -9.06 14.54
C THR A 245 -10.13 -8.27 15.84
N MET A 246 -9.36 -7.17 15.98
CA MET A 246 -9.48 -6.28 17.14
C MET A 246 -10.86 -5.67 17.26
N ALA A 247 -11.46 -5.22 16.15
CA ALA A 247 -12.80 -4.64 16.15
C ALA A 247 -13.88 -5.68 16.51
N ASP A 248 -13.70 -6.93 16.07
CA ASP A 248 -14.64 -8.01 16.31
C ASP A 248 -14.49 -8.60 17.71
N SER A 249 -13.34 -9.18 18.05
CA SER A 249 -13.13 -9.99 19.25
C SER A 249 -12.70 -9.21 20.49
N GLU A 250 -12.02 -8.06 20.35
CA GLU A 250 -11.54 -7.30 21.50
C GLU A 250 -12.43 -6.10 21.86
N PHE A 251 -12.85 -5.35 20.85
CA PHE A 251 -13.66 -4.16 21.07
C PHE A 251 -15.16 -4.37 20.87
N HIS A 252 -15.55 -5.47 20.26
CA HIS A 252 -16.95 -5.83 19.97
C HIS A 252 -17.73 -4.71 19.26
N THR A 253 -17.06 -4.00 18.34
CA THR A 253 -17.59 -2.83 17.65
C THR A 253 -18.02 -3.13 16.21
N GLY A 254 -17.85 -4.35 15.76
CA GLY A 254 -18.26 -4.79 14.45
C GLY A 254 -17.56 -4.06 13.30
N VAL A 255 -18.19 -4.08 12.13
CA VAL A 255 -17.66 -3.44 10.91
C VAL A 255 -17.45 -1.95 11.07
N SER A 256 -18.27 -1.27 11.84
CA SER A 256 -18.14 0.17 12.10
C SER A 256 -16.83 0.47 12.85
N GLY A 257 -16.48 -0.36 13.83
CA GLY A 257 -15.19 -0.27 14.54
C GLY A 257 -14.01 -0.56 13.62
N TYR A 258 -14.07 -1.62 12.83
CA TYR A 258 -13.02 -1.94 11.85
C TYR A 258 -12.78 -0.78 10.88
N SER A 259 -13.85 -0.21 10.35
CA SER A 259 -13.78 0.94 9.44
C SER A 259 -13.23 2.18 10.12
N LEU A 260 -13.64 2.46 11.36
CA LEU A 260 -13.09 3.57 12.15
C LEU A 260 -11.57 3.41 12.34
N LEU A 261 -11.12 2.25 12.80
CA LEU A 261 -9.71 1.95 13.04
C LEU A 261 -8.89 2.12 11.74
N THR A 262 -9.39 1.58 10.64
CA THR A 262 -8.73 1.67 9.33
C THR A 262 -8.70 3.11 8.81
N THR A 263 -9.81 3.85 8.95
CA THR A 263 -9.90 5.27 8.55
C THR A 263 -8.91 6.12 9.33
N VAL A 264 -8.84 5.95 10.64
CA VAL A 264 -7.92 6.71 11.52
C VAL A 264 -6.47 6.41 11.17
N ASN A 265 -6.13 5.14 10.91
CA ASN A 265 -4.79 4.79 10.43
C ASN A 265 -4.48 5.44 9.07
N ALA A 266 -5.44 5.50 8.15
CA ALA A 266 -5.28 6.15 6.85
C ALA A 266 -5.14 7.69 6.98
N VAL A 267 -5.84 8.33 7.92
CA VAL A 267 -5.63 9.76 8.26
C VAL A 267 -4.19 9.97 8.73
N GLY A 268 -3.70 9.11 9.63
CA GLY A 268 -2.30 9.13 10.06
C GLY A 268 -1.33 8.99 8.88
N ALA A 269 -1.60 8.05 7.97
CA ALA A 269 -0.81 7.85 6.76
C ALA A 269 -0.81 9.09 5.85
N LEU A 270 -1.95 9.76 5.67
CA LEU A 270 -2.04 11.00 4.92
C LEU A 270 -1.18 12.11 5.54
N VAL A 271 -1.28 12.31 6.87
CA VAL A 271 -0.45 13.28 7.60
C VAL A 271 1.03 12.94 7.48
N GLY A 272 1.40 11.68 7.66
CA GLY A 272 2.78 11.18 7.50
C GLY A 272 3.32 11.40 6.09
N GLY A 273 2.47 11.20 5.08
CA GLY A 273 2.79 11.44 3.67
C GLY A 273 3.08 12.91 3.37
N LEU A 274 2.24 13.81 3.85
CA LEU A 274 2.42 15.25 3.70
C LEU A 274 3.69 15.73 4.42
N TRP A 275 3.90 15.27 5.66
CA TRP A 275 5.10 15.61 6.44
C TRP A 275 6.39 15.09 5.82
N ALA A 276 6.42 13.83 5.36
CA ALA A 276 7.58 13.28 4.68
C ALA A 276 7.86 13.97 3.35
N GLY A 277 6.81 14.30 2.59
CA GLY A 277 6.91 15.02 1.32
C GLY A 277 7.38 16.47 1.43
N SER A 278 7.14 17.12 2.58
CA SER A 278 7.60 18.50 2.84
C SER A 278 9.09 18.58 3.23
N ARG A 279 9.71 17.44 3.57
CA ARG A 279 11.14 17.41 3.93
C ARG A 279 12.02 17.57 2.69
N THR A 280 12.93 18.51 2.74
CA THR A 280 13.93 18.77 1.69
C THR A 280 15.17 17.89 1.80
N THR A 281 15.38 17.25 2.96
CA THR A 281 16.55 16.39 3.21
C THR A 281 16.27 14.96 2.75
N THR A 282 17.23 14.38 2.04
CA THR A 282 17.20 12.97 1.65
C THR A 282 17.17 12.07 2.87
N SER A 283 16.29 11.09 2.86
CA SER A 283 16.23 10.07 3.92
C SER A 283 17.54 9.28 3.95
N ARG A 284 18.06 9.07 5.15
CA ARG A 284 19.26 8.25 5.36
C ARG A 284 18.84 6.86 5.86
N LEU A 285 19.65 5.86 5.59
CA LEU A 285 19.39 4.48 6.02
C LEU A 285 19.11 4.37 7.53
N ARG A 286 19.85 5.13 8.36
CA ARG A 286 19.64 5.22 9.82
C ARG A 286 18.28 5.80 10.21
N SER A 287 17.70 6.72 9.42
CA SER A 287 16.37 7.23 9.72
C SER A 287 15.28 6.22 9.36
N LEU A 288 15.51 5.39 8.34
CA LEU A 288 14.61 4.29 7.97
C LEU A 288 14.61 3.20 9.05
N THR A 289 15.79 2.80 9.54
CA THR A 289 15.90 1.83 10.65
C THR A 289 15.26 2.36 11.92
N GLY A 290 15.52 3.62 12.28
CA GLY A 290 14.89 4.26 13.44
C GLY A 290 13.37 4.33 13.32
N GLY A 291 12.86 4.69 12.13
CA GLY A 291 11.41 4.75 11.86
C GLY A 291 10.73 3.38 11.95
N LEU A 292 11.36 2.33 11.42
CA LEU A 292 10.83 0.97 11.48
C LEU A 292 10.90 0.39 12.91
N GLY A 293 11.97 0.68 13.66
CA GLY A 293 12.08 0.35 15.08
C GLY A 293 11.01 1.07 15.91
N ALA A 294 10.78 2.35 15.69
CA ALA A 294 9.72 3.11 16.36
C ALA A 294 8.33 2.53 16.07
N LEU A 295 8.09 2.06 14.84
CA LEU A 295 6.84 1.36 14.49
C LEU A 295 6.69 0.05 15.27
N GLY A 296 7.79 -0.70 15.47
CA GLY A 296 7.78 -1.90 16.31
C GLY A 296 7.45 -1.62 17.78
N VAL A 297 8.04 -0.56 18.36
CA VAL A 297 7.67 -0.09 19.72
C VAL A 297 6.19 0.29 19.78
N LEU A 298 5.72 1.01 18.76
CA LEU A 298 4.34 1.48 18.70
C LEU A 298 3.35 0.29 18.63
N TYR A 299 3.64 -0.76 17.87
CA TYR A 299 2.81 -1.97 17.81
C TYR A 299 2.78 -2.70 19.16
N ALA A 300 3.93 -2.84 19.81
CA ALA A 300 3.99 -3.42 21.15
C ALA A 300 3.20 -2.59 22.17
N THR A 301 3.29 -1.26 22.11
CA THR A 301 2.52 -0.35 22.97
C THR A 301 1.02 -0.46 22.70
N MET A 302 0.60 -0.44 21.42
CA MET A 302 -0.80 -0.60 21.04
C MET A 302 -1.40 -1.91 21.55
N ALA A 303 -0.62 -2.98 21.61
CA ALA A 303 -1.09 -4.28 22.06
C ALA A 303 -1.42 -4.33 23.56
N VAL A 304 -0.75 -3.52 24.40
CA VAL A 304 -0.92 -3.52 25.85
C VAL A 304 -1.82 -2.40 26.37
N VAL A 305 -2.09 -1.40 25.55
CA VAL A 305 -2.94 -0.26 25.96
C VAL A 305 -4.38 -0.71 26.14
N PRO A 306 -5.00 -0.44 27.31
CA PRO A 306 -6.40 -0.76 27.53
C PRO A 306 -7.34 0.21 26.80
N GLY A 307 -8.44 -0.33 26.26
CA GLY A 307 -9.51 0.45 25.67
C GLY A 307 -9.28 0.87 24.21
N GLN A 308 -10.40 0.98 23.49
CA GLN A 308 -10.43 1.27 22.07
C GLN A 308 -9.88 2.65 21.72
N TRP A 309 -10.18 3.67 22.51
CA TRP A 309 -9.84 5.07 22.16
C TRP A 309 -8.34 5.34 22.24
N ALA A 310 -7.67 4.79 23.25
CA ALA A 310 -6.21 4.90 23.35
C ALA A 310 -5.51 4.13 22.23
N PHE A 311 -6.01 2.94 21.89
CA PHE A 311 -5.56 2.19 20.72
C PHE A 311 -5.74 2.99 19.41
N THR A 312 -6.92 3.59 19.24
CA THR A 312 -7.25 4.42 18.05
C THR A 312 -6.34 5.63 17.94
N ALA A 313 -6.00 6.30 19.05
CA ALA A 313 -5.06 7.42 19.05
C ALA A 313 -3.65 6.99 18.58
N LEU A 314 -3.17 5.82 19.02
CA LEU A 314 -1.88 5.29 18.61
C LEU A 314 -1.88 4.84 17.12
N LEU A 315 -3.03 4.49 16.55
CA LEU A 315 -3.15 4.19 15.12
C LEU A 315 -2.82 5.39 14.22
N VAL A 316 -3.12 6.61 14.65
CA VAL A 316 -2.69 7.81 13.91
C VAL A 316 -1.17 7.83 13.78
N LEU A 317 -0.47 7.60 14.89
CA LEU A 317 1.01 7.57 14.92
C LEU A 317 1.56 6.41 14.07
N SER A 318 0.90 5.25 14.10
CA SER A 318 1.23 4.11 13.25
C SER A 318 1.13 4.45 11.77
N GLY A 319 0.05 5.08 11.35
CA GLY A 319 -0.12 5.57 9.98
C GLY A 319 0.97 6.57 9.57
N VAL A 320 1.24 7.57 10.43
CA VAL A 320 2.32 8.56 10.22
C VAL A 320 3.67 7.86 10.04
N ALA A 321 4.02 6.95 10.93
CA ALA A 321 5.31 6.24 10.91
C ALA A 321 5.45 5.39 9.64
N THR A 322 4.42 4.60 9.31
CA THR A 322 4.41 3.70 8.16
C THR A 322 4.57 4.47 6.85
N MET A 323 3.79 5.55 6.65
CA MET A 323 3.86 6.31 5.39
C MET A 323 5.15 7.12 5.29
N SER A 324 5.64 7.68 6.39
CA SER A 324 6.94 8.38 6.42
C SER A 324 8.09 7.43 6.09
N PHE A 325 8.06 6.19 6.62
CA PHE A 325 9.02 5.15 6.26
C PHE A 325 8.97 4.83 4.77
N LEU A 326 7.78 4.59 4.22
CA LEU A 326 7.60 4.25 2.80
C LEU A 326 8.13 5.33 1.86
N ILE A 327 7.75 6.59 2.10
CA ILE A 327 8.22 7.71 1.27
C ILE A 327 9.73 7.86 1.39
N GLY A 328 10.27 7.73 2.61
CA GLY A 328 11.70 7.78 2.86
C GLY A 328 12.45 6.65 2.15
N ALA A 329 11.98 5.42 2.23
CA ALA A 329 12.58 4.27 1.57
C ALA A 329 12.50 4.37 0.04
N ASN A 330 11.34 4.76 -0.48
CA ASN A 330 11.14 4.97 -1.91
C ASN A 330 12.08 6.05 -2.46
N SER A 331 12.19 7.19 -1.76
CA SER A 331 13.08 8.29 -2.12
C SER A 331 14.56 7.86 -2.09
N LEU A 332 14.99 7.20 -1.01
CA LEU A 332 16.36 6.71 -0.87
C LEU A 332 16.72 5.77 -2.02
N ILE A 333 15.89 4.75 -2.28
CA ILE A 333 16.13 3.77 -3.34
C ILE A 333 16.20 4.45 -4.71
N GLN A 334 15.28 5.37 -5.01
CA GLN A 334 15.27 6.08 -6.30
C GLN A 334 16.52 6.96 -6.50
N LEU A 335 16.96 7.66 -5.46
CA LEU A 335 18.11 8.57 -5.54
C LEU A 335 19.45 7.81 -5.55
N SER A 336 19.54 6.67 -4.85
CA SER A 336 20.74 5.82 -4.83
C SER A 336 20.81 4.85 -6.01
N THR A 337 19.85 4.90 -6.94
CA THR A 337 19.81 3.99 -8.08
C THR A 337 20.11 4.73 -9.39
N ALA A 338 21.06 4.19 -10.17
CA ALA A 338 21.39 4.72 -11.48
C ALA A 338 20.15 4.78 -12.41
N PRO A 339 19.99 5.85 -13.22
CA PRO A 339 18.79 6.06 -14.05
C PRO A 339 18.45 4.87 -14.95
N GLU A 340 19.46 4.17 -15.49
CA GLU A 340 19.34 3.07 -16.45
C GLU A 340 18.70 1.81 -15.85
N VAL A 341 18.86 1.59 -14.55
CA VAL A 341 18.36 0.41 -13.82
C VAL A 341 17.24 0.74 -12.82
N ARG A 342 16.92 2.04 -12.63
CA ARG A 342 15.96 2.51 -11.63
C ARG A 342 14.59 1.83 -11.74
N GLY A 343 14.04 1.72 -12.94
CA GLY A 343 12.75 1.05 -13.14
C GLY A 343 12.75 -0.43 -12.71
N ARG A 344 13.89 -1.12 -12.89
CA ARG A 344 14.06 -2.53 -12.52
C ARG A 344 14.16 -2.70 -11.00
N VAL A 345 14.93 -1.84 -10.34
CA VAL A 345 15.04 -1.83 -8.87
C VAL A 345 13.68 -1.48 -8.24
N MET A 346 12.96 -0.51 -8.81
CA MET A 346 11.63 -0.14 -8.32
C MET A 346 10.58 -1.25 -8.52
N SER A 347 10.71 -2.07 -9.56
CA SER A 347 9.85 -3.26 -9.72
C SER A 347 10.11 -4.29 -8.62
N VAL A 348 11.38 -4.53 -8.27
CA VAL A 348 11.74 -5.41 -7.14
C VAL A 348 11.23 -4.82 -5.81
N TYR A 349 11.39 -3.51 -5.60
CA TYR A 349 10.84 -2.80 -4.43
C TYR A 349 9.33 -3.06 -4.25
N MET A 350 8.54 -2.86 -5.31
CA MET A 350 7.09 -3.09 -5.27
C MET A 350 6.74 -4.56 -5.06
N MET A 351 7.47 -5.47 -5.71
CA MET A 351 7.26 -6.91 -5.56
C MET A 351 7.54 -7.37 -4.12
N VAL A 352 8.59 -6.86 -3.49
CA VAL A 352 8.95 -7.19 -2.10
C VAL A 352 7.96 -6.58 -1.12
N LEU A 353 7.57 -5.31 -1.32
CA LEU A 353 6.64 -4.59 -0.47
C LEU A 353 5.25 -5.24 -0.47
N LEU A 354 4.65 -5.39 -1.65
CA LEU A 354 3.29 -5.92 -1.79
C LEU A 354 3.27 -7.45 -1.66
N GLY A 355 4.29 -8.12 -2.17
CA GLY A 355 4.42 -9.57 -2.04
C GLY A 355 4.62 -10.04 -0.60
N GLY A 356 5.26 -9.22 0.24
CA GLY A 356 5.39 -9.50 1.68
C GLY A 356 4.04 -9.70 2.36
N GLN A 357 3.03 -8.94 1.97
CA GLN A 357 1.66 -9.07 2.49
C GLN A 357 1.05 -10.45 2.17
N SER A 358 1.29 -10.96 0.96
CA SER A 358 0.72 -12.25 0.56
C SER A 358 1.27 -13.43 1.35
N ILE A 359 2.52 -13.32 1.83
CA ILE A 359 3.17 -14.36 2.63
C ILE A 359 2.76 -14.23 4.10
N ALA A 360 2.83 -13.03 4.64
CA ALA A 360 2.64 -12.81 6.07
C ALA A 360 1.17 -12.69 6.49
N GLY A 361 0.26 -12.31 5.58
CA GLY A 361 -1.17 -12.19 5.89
C GLY A 361 -1.75 -13.44 6.56
N PRO A 362 -1.67 -14.64 5.93
CA PRO A 362 -2.16 -15.87 6.54
C PRO A 362 -1.45 -16.23 7.85
N LEU A 363 -0.14 -15.95 7.95
CA LEU A 363 0.65 -16.24 9.17
C LEU A 363 0.21 -15.35 10.32
N VAL A 364 0.13 -14.03 10.10
CA VAL A 364 -0.32 -13.07 11.10
C VAL A 364 -1.75 -13.38 11.54
N GLY A 365 -2.63 -13.72 10.59
CA GLY A 365 -3.98 -14.16 10.88
C GLY A 365 -4.02 -15.44 11.72
N ARG A 366 -3.20 -16.45 11.38
CA ARG A 366 -3.11 -17.70 12.14
C ARG A 366 -2.62 -17.49 13.57
N PHE A 367 -1.62 -16.61 13.76
CA PHE A 367 -1.20 -16.24 15.11
C PHE A 367 -2.29 -15.48 15.87
N SER A 368 -3.08 -14.64 15.18
CA SER A 368 -4.23 -13.96 15.77
C SER A 368 -5.32 -14.94 16.21
N ASP A 369 -5.62 -15.97 15.42
CA ASP A 369 -6.59 -17.01 15.78
C ASP A 369 -6.12 -17.83 17.00
N TRP A 370 -4.81 -18.07 17.13
CA TRP A 370 -4.25 -18.91 18.20
C TRP A 370 -4.06 -18.17 19.53
N LEU A 371 -3.51 -16.97 19.47
CA LEU A 371 -3.03 -16.23 20.64
C LEU A 371 -3.86 -14.99 20.95
N GLY A 372 -4.83 -14.71 20.08
CA GLY A 372 -5.60 -13.46 20.09
C GLY A 372 -4.89 -12.31 19.35
N PRO A 373 -5.67 -11.28 18.93
CA PRO A 373 -5.16 -10.21 18.08
C PRO A 373 -4.12 -9.32 18.81
N ARG A 374 -4.22 -9.15 20.13
CA ARG A 374 -3.23 -8.40 20.92
C ARG A 374 -1.87 -9.09 20.92
N ALA A 375 -1.84 -10.40 21.17
CA ALA A 375 -0.59 -11.16 21.15
C ALA A 375 0.05 -11.21 19.76
N ALA A 376 -0.77 -11.33 18.70
CA ALA A 376 -0.28 -11.24 17.32
C ALA A 376 0.33 -9.86 17.02
N LEU A 377 -0.26 -8.78 17.55
CA LEU A 377 0.27 -7.42 17.41
C LEU A 377 1.59 -7.25 18.18
N VAL A 378 1.71 -7.82 19.39
CA VAL A 378 3.01 -7.88 20.13
C VAL A 378 4.05 -8.61 19.30
N LEU A 379 3.69 -9.77 18.74
CA LEU A 379 4.60 -10.56 17.91
C LEU A 379 5.12 -9.74 16.72
N CYS A 380 4.21 -9.07 15.97
CA CYS A 380 4.60 -8.19 14.88
C CYS A 380 5.53 -7.06 15.35
N GLY A 381 5.22 -6.42 16.48
CA GLY A 381 6.05 -5.36 17.08
C GLY A 381 7.44 -5.86 17.48
N VAL A 382 7.51 -7.01 18.17
CA VAL A 382 8.77 -7.63 18.60
C VAL A 382 9.62 -8.07 17.39
N VAL A 383 9.01 -8.69 16.39
CA VAL A 383 9.72 -9.07 15.15
C VAL A 383 10.27 -7.84 14.44
N LEU A 384 9.47 -6.77 14.31
CA LEU A 384 9.93 -5.49 13.75
C LEU A 384 11.13 -4.95 14.51
N LEU A 385 11.09 -4.93 15.85
CA LEU A 385 12.17 -4.43 16.71
C LEU A 385 13.42 -5.28 16.57
N LEU A 386 13.32 -6.59 16.78
CA LEU A 386 14.46 -7.50 16.79
C LEU A 386 15.15 -7.56 15.42
N VAL A 387 14.37 -7.75 14.35
CA VAL A 387 14.95 -7.84 13.00
C VAL A 387 15.54 -6.48 12.59
N THR A 388 14.88 -5.36 12.91
CA THR A 388 15.45 -4.03 12.65
C THR A 388 16.74 -3.81 13.43
N ALA A 389 16.82 -4.23 14.69
CA ALA A 389 18.03 -4.14 15.51
C ALA A 389 19.17 -5.01 14.93
N VAL A 390 18.87 -6.22 14.49
CA VAL A 390 19.85 -7.11 13.83
C VAL A 390 20.34 -6.46 12.52
N LEU A 391 19.43 -5.98 11.67
CA LEU A 391 19.80 -5.30 10.42
C LEU A 391 20.66 -4.05 10.71
N ALA A 392 20.30 -3.24 11.70
CA ALA A 392 21.09 -2.09 12.12
C ALA A 392 22.50 -2.48 12.58
N ALA A 393 22.62 -3.56 13.38
CA ALA A 393 23.91 -4.07 13.81
C ALA A 393 24.76 -4.59 12.64
N LEU A 394 24.17 -5.30 11.70
CA LEU A 394 24.87 -5.78 10.50
C LEU A 394 25.33 -4.61 9.62
N MET A 395 24.48 -3.60 9.40
CA MET A 395 24.85 -2.37 8.69
C MET A 395 26.00 -1.65 9.38
N ALA A 396 25.96 -1.53 10.71
CA ALA A 396 27.02 -0.89 11.49
C ALA A 396 28.36 -1.63 11.36
N ARG A 397 28.32 -2.97 11.41
CA ARG A 397 29.52 -3.81 11.20
C ARG A 397 30.11 -3.63 9.81
N GLN A 398 29.27 -3.66 8.78
CA GLN A 398 29.71 -3.49 7.39
C GLN A 398 30.29 -2.10 7.11
N ALA A 399 29.79 -1.07 7.82
CA ALA A 399 30.27 0.30 7.69
C ALA A 399 31.46 0.61 8.63
N HIS A 400 32.01 -0.39 9.34
CA HIS A 400 33.05 -0.21 10.38
C HIS A 400 32.70 0.86 11.43
N LEU A 401 31.39 0.93 11.78
CA LEU A 401 30.89 1.88 12.76
C LEU A 401 30.79 1.18 14.14
N ARG A 402 31.27 1.85 15.20
CA ARG A 402 31.05 1.43 16.58
C ARG A 402 30.28 2.50 17.35
N LEU A 403 29.35 2.06 18.19
CA LEU A 403 28.71 2.91 19.18
C LEU A 403 29.72 3.20 20.28
N ALA A 404 30.15 4.45 20.41
CA ALA A 404 31.01 4.90 21.49
C ALA A 404 30.22 5.82 22.43
N LEU A 405 30.34 5.55 23.74
CA LEU A 405 29.86 6.45 24.79
C LEU A 405 30.90 7.57 24.92
N GLN A 406 30.65 8.73 24.33
CA GLN A 406 31.44 9.90 24.60
C GLN A 406 30.98 10.55 25.91
N ARG A 407 31.85 10.55 26.92
CA ARG A 407 31.64 11.30 28.16
C ARG A 407 31.91 12.78 27.88
N GLU A 408 30.88 13.54 27.60
CA GLU A 408 30.96 15.00 27.73
C GLU A 408 30.79 15.38 29.21
N ARG A 409 31.39 16.49 29.64
CA ARG A 409 31.47 16.92 31.02
C ARG A 409 30.12 17.02 31.77
N TRP A 410 28.99 16.96 31.07
CA TRP A 410 27.64 17.19 31.67
C TRP A 410 26.58 16.12 31.34
N ALA A 411 26.80 15.25 30.39
CA ALA A 411 25.93 14.09 30.12
C ALA A 411 26.59 13.08 29.16
N PRO A 412 26.38 11.77 29.33
CA PRO A 412 26.86 10.78 28.38
C PRO A 412 26.03 10.86 27.08
N ARG A 413 26.69 11.12 25.95
CA ARG A 413 26.07 11.05 24.62
C ARG A 413 26.53 9.81 23.87
N LEU A 414 25.58 9.06 23.34
CA LEU A 414 25.83 7.98 22.38
C LEU A 414 26.25 8.59 21.04
N SER A 415 27.47 8.42 20.62
CA SER A 415 27.97 8.84 19.31
C SER A 415 28.37 7.63 18.46
N ILE A 416 28.13 7.72 17.15
CA ILE A 416 28.55 6.71 16.18
C ILE A 416 29.92 7.14 15.64
N VAL A 417 30.95 6.37 15.95
CA VAL A 417 32.33 6.64 15.54
C VAL A 417 32.73 5.65 14.46
N ARG A 418 33.38 6.12 13.40
CA ARG A 418 34.02 5.26 12.39
C ARG A 418 35.32 4.70 12.98
N VAL A 419 35.46 3.38 12.96
CA VAL A 419 36.72 2.73 13.34
C VAL A 419 37.59 2.68 12.07
N PRO A 420 38.87 3.07 12.15
CA PRO A 420 39.78 3.05 11.02
C PRO A 420 40.02 1.65 10.47
#